data_c88e1b11350ecd0c4a0b2ad827b88fb4
#
_entry.id   c88e1b11350ecd0c4a0b2ad827b88fb4
#
_cell.length_a   1.000
_cell.length_b   1.000
_cell.length_c   1.000
_cell.angle_alpha   90.00
_cell.angle_beta   90.00
_cell.angle_gamma   90.00
#
_symmetry.space_group_name_H-M   'P 1'
#
loop_
_entity.id
_entity.type
_entity.pdbx_description
1 polymer ?
#
loop_
_entity_poly.entity_id
_entity_poly.type
_entity_poly.pdbx_seq_one_letter_code
_entity_poly.pdbx_strand_id
1 'polypeptide(L)' 'MINQITLRGIVKSVNGWIAVVENAGQKTYFLRENDPVLNGFVARITGESVIFKENVTDALGNQTQRDIIKHVSAPVV' A
#
# COMPACT_ATOMS: atom_id res chain seq x y z
N MET A 1 -8.19 -3.75 5.46
CA MET A 1 -7.56 -2.51 5.94
C MET A 1 -6.10 -2.47 5.52
N ILE A 2 -5.59 -1.26 5.33
CA ILE A 2 -4.20 -1.10 4.87
C ILE A 2 -3.21 -1.72 5.83
N ASN A 3 -3.45 -1.61 7.13
CA ASN A 3 -2.55 -2.16 8.13
C ASN A 3 -2.54 -3.70 8.18
N GLN A 4 -3.44 -4.34 7.47
CA GLN A 4 -3.50 -5.80 7.39
C GLN A 4 -2.87 -6.33 6.10
N ILE A 5 -2.33 -5.44 5.29
CA ILE A 5 -1.71 -5.79 4.03
C ILE A 5 -0.23 -5.98 4.25
N THR A 6 0.30 -7.07 3.72
CA THR A 6 1.74 -7.35 3.74
C THR A 6 2.29 -7.14 2.35
N LEU A 7 3.31 -6.32 2.23
CA LEU A 7 3.99 -6.10 0.96
C LEU A 7 4.96 -7.25 0.73
N ARG A 8 4.69 -8.05 -0.29
CA ARG A 8 5.50 -9.23 -0.61
C ARG A 8 6.60 -8.94 -1.60
N GLY A 9 6.39 -8.01 -2.49
CA GLY A 9 7.40 -7.68 -3.48
C GLY A 9 6.99 -6.51 -4.33
N ILE A 10 7.94 -6.03 -5.12
CA ILE A 10 7.72 -4.94 -6.05
C ILE A 10 8.34 -5.33 -7.37
N VAL A 11 7.57 -5.18 -8.44
CA VAL A 11 8.00 -5.52 -9.79
C VAL A 11 8.05 -4.24 -10.61
N LYS A 12 9.11 -4.03 -11.34
CA LYS A 12 9.20 -2.90 -12.26
C LYS A 12 8.63 -3.33 -13.61
N SER A 13 7.71 -2.53 -14.12
CA SER A 13 7.14 -2.75 -15.44
C SER A 13 7.41 -1.56 -16.34
N VAL A 14 7.02 -1.68 -17.62
CA VAL A 14 7.18 -0.61 -18.59
C VAL A 14 6.47 0.67 -18.16
N ASN A 15 5.35 0.51 -17.47
CA ASN A 15 4.49 1.63 -17.08
C ASN A 15 4.71 2.06 -15.63
N GLY A 16 5.70 1.52 -14.95
CA GLY A 16 6.01 1.88 -13.57
C GLY A 16 6.10 0.66 -12.68
N TRP A 17 5.97 0.89 -11.38
CA TRP A 17 6.11 -0.16 -10.39
C TRP A 17 4.77 -0.83 -10.10
N ILE A 18 4.83 -2.12 -9.82
CA ILE A 18 3.67 -2.89 -9.38
C ILE A 18 4.01 -3.49 -8.03
N ALA A 19 3.17 -3.22 -7.04
CA ALA A 19 3.34 -3.78 -5.71
C ALA A 19 2.54 -5.08 -5.60
N VAL A 20 3.20 -6.13 -5.12
CA VAL A 20 2.56 -7.42 -4.86
C VAL A 20 2.27 -7.47 -3.37
N VAL A 21 1.00 -7.46 -3.03
CA VAL A 21 0.57 -7.42 -1.63
C VAL A 21 -0.33 -8.61 -1.33
N GLU A 22 -0.33 -8.99 -0.05
CA GLU A 22 -1.15 -10.08 0.44
C GLU A 22 -1.99 -9.57 1.60
N ASN A 23 -3.28 -9.88 1.59
CA ASN A 23 -4.16 -9.46 2.68
C ASN A 23 -4.21 -10.52 3.79
N ALA A 24 -4.99 -10.24 4.84
CA ALA A 24 -5.11 -11.13 5.98
C ALA A 24 -5.72 -12.49 5.60
N GLY A 25 -6.49 -12.55 4.51
CA GLY A 25 -7.03 -13.81 4.00
C GLY A 25 -6.11 -14.55 3.08
N GLN A 26 -4.85 -14.13 2.99
CA GLN A 26 -3.82 -14.73 2.15
C GLN A 26 -4.12 -14.63 0.65
N LYS A 27 -4.92 -13.65 0.27
CA LYS A 27 -5.14 -13.35 -1.14
C LYS A 27 -4.10 -12.36 -1.61
N THR A 28 -3.59 -12.60 -2.81
CA THR A 28 -2.56 -11.76 -3.42
C THR A 28 -3.21 -10.77 -4.38
N TYR A 29 -2.79 -9.53 -4.29
CA TYR A 29 -3.24 -8.46 -5.17
C TYR A 29 -2.05 -7.74 -5.78
N PHE A 30 -2.26 -7.19 -6.97
CA PHE A 30 -1.28 -6.36 -7.64
C PHE A 30 -1.78 -4.94 -7.66
N LEU A 31 -1.01 -4.04 -7.05
CA LEU A 31 -1.40 -2.64 -6.92
C LEU A 31 -0.44 -1.77 -7.71
N ARG A 32 -0.98 -0.72 -8.31
CA ARG A 32 -0.22 0.30 -9.03
C ARG A 32 -0.46 1.64 -8.37
N GLU A 33 0.37 2.62 -8.73
CA GLU A 33 0.16 3.99 -8.25
C GLU A 33 -1.22 4.47 -8.64
N ASN A 34 -1.86 5.18 -7.73
CA ASN A 34 -3.22 5.71 -7.85
C ASN A 34 -4.33 4.67 -7.76
N ASP A 35 -4.01 3.39 -7.55
CA ASP A 35 -5.06 2.40 -7.36
C ASP A 35 -5.77 2.64 -6.03
N PRO A 36 -7.10 2.51 -6.03
CA PRO A 36 -7.84 2.65 -4.78
C PRO A 36 -7.67 1.43 -3.89
N VAL A 37 -7.65 1.68 -2.60
CA VAL A 37 -7.70 0.64 -1.58
C VAL A 37 -8.77 1.02 -0.58
N LEU A 38 -9.10 0.12 0.33
CA LEU A 38 -10.11 0.42 1.34
C LEU A 38 -9.66 1.62 2.18
N ASN A 39 -10.46 2.67 2.18
CA ASN A 39 -10.23 3.92 2.90
C ASN A 39 -9.05 4.75 2.40
N GLY A 40 -8.66 4.56 1.13
CA GLY A 40 -7.55 5.36 0.62
C GLY A 40 -7.13 4.96 -0.78
N PHE A 41 -5.86 5.19 -1.07
CA PHE A 41 -5.29 4.85 -2.37
C PHE A 41 -3.78 4.70 -2.26
N VAL A 42 -3.20 4.10 -3.31
CA VAL A 42 -1.75 3.97 -3.43
C VAL A 42 -1.20 5.29 -3.93
N ALA A 43 -0.46 6.00 -3.09
CA ALA A 43 0.08 7.29 -3.46
C ALA A 43 1.36 7.17 -4.29
N ARG A 44 2.22 6.23 -3.92
CA ARG A 44 3.50 6.06 -4.59
C ARG A 44 4.06 4.67 -4.33
N ILE A 45 4.79 4.16 -5.33
CA ILE A 45 5.52 2.90 -5.21
C ILE A 45 6.97 3.18 -5.57
N THR A 46 7.87 2.75 -4.70
CA THR A 46 9.32 2.83 -4.95
C THR A 46 9.87 1.41 -5.13
N GLY A 47 11.17 1.30 -5.33
CA GLY A 47 11.80 -0.01 -5.47
C GLY A 47 11.77 -0.87 -4.21
N GLU A 48 11.44 -0.28 -3.06
CA GLU A 48 11.51 -0.97 -1.77
C GLU A 48 10.24 -0.86 -0.94
N SER A 49 9.35 0.05 -1.32
CA SER A 49 8.21 0.37 -0.45
C SER A 49 7.02 0.84 -1.24
N VAL A 50 5.87 0.83 -0.58
CA VAL A 50 4.63 1.39 -1.10
C VAL A 50 4.12 2.38 -0.07
N ILE A 51 3.76 3.56 -0.55
CA ILE A 51 3.19 4.61 0.29
C ILE A 51 1.70 4.70 -0.02
N PHE A 52 0.89 4.44 0.99
CA PHE A 52 -0.56 4.58 0.90
C PHE A 52 -0.99 5.88 1.57
N LYS A 53 -2.04 6.49 1.04
CA LYS A 53 -2.73 7.56 1.75
C LYS A 53 -4.04 7.00 2.26
N GLU A 54 -4.21 7.04 3.57
CA GLU A 54 -5.40 6.53 4.23
C GLU A 54 -6.24 7.70 4.73
N ASN A 55 -7.53 7.65 4.42
CA ASN A 55 -8.48 8.64 4.92
C ASN A 55 -8.81 8.30 6.37
N VAL A 56 -8.66 9.27 7.25
CA VAL A 56 -8.98 9.12 8.67
C VAL A 56 -9.91 10.23 9.08
N THR A 57 -10.82 9.91 10.02
CA THR A 57 -11.75 10.88 10.59
C THR A 57 -11.39 11.04 12.05
N ASP A 58 -11.15 12.28 12.48
CA ASP A 58 -10.81 12.54 13.87
C ASP A 58 -12.07 12.58 14.75
N ALA A 59 -11.88 12.79 16.05
CA ALA A 59 -12.96 12.79 17.01
C ALA A 59 -13.97 13.92 16.78
N LEU A 60 -13.58 14.97 16.05
CA LEU A 60 -14.44 16.11 15.75
C LEU A 60 -15.13 15.96 14.40
N GLY A 61 -14.95 14.84 13.72
CA GLY A 61 -15.54 14.59 12.42
C GLY A 61 -14.79 15.17 11.25
N ASN A 62 -13.61 15.75 11.47
CA ASN A 62 -12.78 16.28 10.39
C ASN A 62 -12.10 15.12 9.68
N GLN A 63 -12.08 15.18 8.35
CA GLN A 63 -11.41 14.18 7.55
C GLN A 63 -10.02 14.65 7.21
N THR A 64 -9.04 13.79 7.45
CA THR A 64 -7.65 14.04 7.09
C THR A 64 -7.10 12.80 6.40
N GLN A 65 -5.87 12.91 5.91
CA GLN A 65 -5.17 11.78 5.31
C GLN A 65 -3.86 11.60 6.03
N ARG A 66 -3.44 10.35 6.15
CA ARG A 66 -2.11 10.05 6.68
C ARG A 66 -1.39 9.10 5.75
N ASP A 67 -0.08 9.19 5.75
CA ASP A 67 0.75 8.32 4.94
C ASP A 67 1.06 7.05 5.73
N ILE A 68 0.89 5.92 5.07
CA ILE A 68 1.27 4.64 5.63
C ILE A 68 2.29 4.04 4.68
N ILE A 69 3.49 3.79 5.20
CA ILE A 69 4.58 3.26 4.40
C ILE A 69 4.75 1.78 4.74
N LYS A 70 4.66 0.95 3.72
CA LYS A 70 4.92 -0.49 3.84
C LYS A 70 6.20 -0.81 3.11
N HIS A 71 7.10 -1.49 3.78
CA HIS A 71 8.34 -1.96 3.18
C HIS A 71 8.21 -3.40 2.77
N VAL A 72 9.00 -3.80 1.77
CA VAL A 72 9.03 -5.19 1.36
C VAL A 72 9.46 -6.05 2.54
N SER A 73 8.63 -7.04 2.85
CA SER A 73 8.90 -7.96 3.94
C SER A 73 9.78 -9.09 3.41
N ALA A 74 10.96 -8.73 2.92
CA ALA A 74 11.88 -9.70 2.37
C ALA A 74 12.84 -10.15 3.45
N PRO A 75 13.19 -11.42 3.47
CA PRO A 75 14.21 -11.88 4.40
C PRO A 75 15.55 -11.25 4.06
N VAL A 76 16.26 -10.87 5.08
CA VAL A 76 17.62 -10.38 4.91
C VAL A 76 18.50 -11.59 4.66
N VAL A 77 19.24 -11.51 3.60
CA VAL A 77 20.13 -12.60 3.22
C VAL A 77 21.48 -12.41 3.86
#